data_b69a69a336b2030daf2bf68adb03d325
#
_entry.id   b69a69a336b2030daf2bf68adb03d325
#
_cell.length_a   1.000
_cell.length_b   1.000
_cell.length_c   1.000
_cell.angle_alpha   90.00
_cell.angle_beta   90.00
_cell.angle_gamma   90.00
#
_symmetry.space_group_name_H-M   'P 1'
#
loop_
_entity.id
_entity.type
_entity.pdbx_description
1 polymer ?
#
loop_
_entity_poly.entity_id
_entity_poly.type
_entity_poly.pdbx_seq_one_letter_code
_entity_poly.pdbx_strand_id
1 'polypeptide(L)' 'HEHLYCEQCGTMIEFAEPQLEKIIQEVSAQHGFHHAGHTFVIRGMCQSCNRARTLKRRLDLV' A
#
# COMPACT_ATOMS: atom_id res chain seq x y z
N HIS A 1 5.06 3.58 10.11
CA HIS A 1 5.71 3.54 8.81
C HIS A 1 4.74 3.07 7.73
N GLU A 2 5.13 3.23 6.48
CA GLU A 2 4.31 2.90 5.34
C GLU A 2 4.61 1.50 4.85
N HIS A 3 3.57 0.74 4.49
CA HIS A 3 3.70 -0.64 4.04
C HIS A 3 2.84 -0.92 2.82
N LEU A 4 3.32 -1.81 1.98
CA LEU A 4 2.56 -2.47 0.94
C LEU A 4 2.28 -3.90 1.39
N TYR A 5 1.05 -4.33 1.31
CA TYR A 5 0.65 -5.66 1.77
C TYR A 5 -0.06 -6.43 0.66
N CYS A 6 0.47 -7.61 0.33
CA CYS A 6 -0.18 -8.50 -0.61
C CYS A 6 -1.21 -9.36 0.11
N GLU A 7 -2.47 -9.18 -0.22
CA GLU A 7 -3.58 -9.92 0.40
C GLU A 7 -3.56 -11.41 0.01
N GLN A 8 -2.86 -11.75 -1.06
CA GLN A 8 -2.84 -13.12 -1.58
C GLN A 8 -1.75 -13.98 -0.91
N CYS A 9 -0.53 -13.49 -0.85
CA CYS A 9 0.59 -14.27 -0.32
C CYS A 9 1.12 -13.76 1.03
N GLY A 10 0.63 -12.64 1.51
CA GLY A 10 1.04 -12.08 2.80
C GLY A 10 2.36 -11.32 2.77
N THR A 11 2.98 -11.15 1.61
CA THR A 11 4.21 -10.38 1.50
C THR A 11 3.97 -8.95 1.95
N MET A 12 4.84 -8.43 2.80
CA MET A 12 4.80 -7.06 3.28
C MET A 12 6.09 -6.35 2.91
N ILE A 13 5.94 -5.16 2.31
CA ILE A 13 7.08 -4.33 1.90
C ILE A 13 6.98 -3.02 2.66
N GLU A 14 8.01 -2.68 3.41
CA GLU A 14 8.11 -1.39 4.07
C GLU A 14 8.74 -0.39 3.11
N PHE A 15 8.16 0.81 3.07
CA PHE A 15 8.72 1.88 2.25
C PHE A 15 8.66 3.20 3.01
N ALA A 16 9.44 4.16 2.56
CA ALA A 16 9.43 5.51 3.09
C ALA A 16 9.23 6.48 1.93
N GLU A 17 8.25 7.37 2.06
CA GLU A 17 7.95 8.37 1.04
C GLU A 17 7.85 9.75 1.70
N PRO A 18 8.87 10.60 1.51
CA PRO A 18 8.85 11.93 2.14
C PRO A 18 7.66 12.78 1.77
N GLN A 19 7.15 12.66 0.55
CA GLN A 19 5.98 13.42 0.10
C GLN A 19 4.73 13.02 0.88
N LEU A 20 4.59 11.74 1.19
CA LEU A 20 3.47 11.24 1.98
C LEU A 20 3.51 11.78 3.40
N GLU A 21 4.68 11.79 4.02
CA GLU A 21 4.87 12.36 5.36
C GLU A 21 4.51 13.84 5.38
N LYS A 22 4.91 14.56 4.34
CA LYS A 22 4.61 15.99 4.22
C LYS A 22 3.09 16.20 4.15
N ILE A 23 2.40 15.42 3.35
CA ILE A 23 0.94 15.51 3.21
C ILE A 23 0.26 15.23 4.54
N ILE A 24 0.69 14.20 5.26
CA ILE A 24 0.12 13.85 6.56
C ILE A 24 0.28 15.01 7.55
N GLN A 25 1.43 15.64 7.58
CA GLN A 25 1.68 16.79 8.45
C GLN A 25 0.83 17.99 8.06
N GLU A 26 0.69 18.25 6.76
CA GLU A 26 -0.14 19.36 6.27
C GLU A 26 -1.61 19.16 6.64
N VAL A 27 -2.12 17.96 6.44
CA VAL A 27 -3.52 17.64 6.80
C VAL A 27 -3.72 17.77 8.30
N SER A 28 -2.79 17.29 9.10
CA SER A 28 -2.86 17.41 10.56
C SER A 28 -2.91 18.87 10.98
N ALA A 29 -2.04 19.70 10.40
CA ALA A 29 -2.00 21.12 10.70
C ALA A 29 -3.29 21.83 10.28
N GLN A 30 -3.86 21.47 9.15
CA GLN A 30 -5.13 22.06 8.66
C GLN A 30 -6.27 21.85 9.64
N HIS A 31 -6.24 20.76 10.37
CA HIS A 31 -7.27 20.40 11.34
C HIS A 31 -6.86 20.68 12.79
N GLY A 32 -5.75 21.36 13.00
CA GLY A 32 -5.28 21.70 14.33
C GLY A 32 -4.79 20.52 15.16
N PHE A 33 -4.37 19.45 14.48
CA PHE A 33 -3.87 18.23 15.12
C PHE A 33 -2.36 18.28 15.28
N HIS A 34 -1.87 17.83 16.43
CA HIS A 34 -0.46 17.58 16.64
C HIS A 34 -0.15 16.13 16.26
N HIS A 35 0.50 15.94 15.15
CA HIS A 35 0.80 14.61 14.61
C HIS A 35 1.79 13.88 15.53
N ALA A 36 1.37 12.75 16.08
CA ALA A 36 2.22 11.90 16.93
C ALA A 36 2.70 10.66 16.19
N GLY A 37 1.93 10.19 15.24
CA GLY A 37 2.26 9.02 14.45
C GLY A 37 1.12 8.67 13.51
N HIS A 38 1.36 7.72 12.62
CA HIS A 38 0.34 7.29 11.67
C HIS A 38 0.61 5.85 11.24
N THR A 39 -0.44 5.22 10.70
CA THR A 39 -0.34 3.91 10.06
C THR A 39 -0.86 4.07 8.63
N PHE A 40 -0.09 3.58 7.68
CA PHE A 40 -0.46 3.65 6.27
C PHE A 40 -0.14 2.31 5.62
N VAL A 41 -1.17 1.65 5.09
CA VAL A 41 -1.03 0.34 4.44
C VAL A 41 -1.77 0.36 3.12
N ILE A 42 -1.05 0.07 2.05
CA ILE A 42 -1.64 -0.15 0.74
C ILE A 42 -1.84 -1.65 0.59
N ARG A 43 -3.09 -2.07 0.49
CA ARG A 43 -3.44 -3.48 0.31
C ARG A 43 -3.73 -3.75 -1.15
N GLY A 44 -3.27 -4.88 -1.61
CA GLY A 44 -3.48 -5.24 -3.01
C GLY A 44 -2.81 -6.56 -3.30
N MET A 45 -2.25 -6.68 -4.49
CA MET A 45 -1.64 -7.89 -4.97
C MET A 45 -0.23 -7.59 -5.46
N CYS A 46 0.76 -8.36 -5.00
CA CYS A 46 2.13 -8.19 -5.47
C CYS A 46 2.24 -8.61 -6.94
N GLN A 47 3.36 -8.23 -7.55
CA GLN A 47 3.57 -8.48 -8.98
C GLN A 47 3.46 -9.97 -9.34
N SER A 48 4.05 -10.84 -8.53
CA SER A 48 4.00 -12.29 -8.77
C SER A 48 2.59 -12.84 -8.70
N CYS A 49 1.81 -12.44 -7.68
CA CYS A 49 0.43 -12.88 -7.52
C CYS A 49 -0.47 -12.33 -8.64
N ASN A 50 -0.23 -11.09 -9.04
CA ASN A 50 -0.98 -10.48 -10.13
C ASN A 50 -0.71 -11.18 -11.46
N ARG A 51 0.54 -11.57 -11.72
CA ARG A 51 0.90 -12.34 -12.91
C ARG A 51 0.21 -13.70 -12.92
N ALA A 52 0.25 -14.40 -11.79
CA ALA A 52 -0.39 -15.72 -11.68
C ALA A 52 -1.89 -15.62 -11.94
N ARG A 53 -2.54 -14.59 -11.39
CA ARG A 53 -3.96 -14.35 -11.62
C ARG A 53 -4.26 -14.06 -13.09
N THR A 54 -3.45 -13.25 -13.74
CA THR A 54 -3.62 -12.90 -15.15
C THR A 54 -3.46 -14.12 -16.04
N LEU A 55 -2.46 -14.94 -15.78
CA LEU A 55 -2.24 -16.18 -16.52
C LEU A 55 -3.41 -17.15 -16.36
N LYS A 56 -3.90 -17.30 -15.14
CA LYS A 56 -5.05 -18.16 -14.86
C LYS A 56 -6.29 -17.68 -15.61
N ARG A 57 -6.53 -16.38 -15.66
CA ARG A 57 -7.65 -15.82 -16.42
C ARG A 57 -7.55 -16.12 -17.91
N ARG A 58 -6.35 -16.02 -18.47
CA ARG A 58 -6.13 -16.34 -19.88
C ARG A 58 -6.43 -17.80 -20.19
N LEU A 59 -6.04 -18.68 -19.28
CA LEU A 59 -6.32 -20.10 -19.42
C LEU A 59 -7.81 -20.41 -19.31
N ASP A 60 -8.52 -19.71 -18.44
CA ASP A 60 -9.95 -19.89 -18.24
C ASP A 60 -10.78 -19.39 -19.43
N LEU A 61 -10.22 -18.51 -20.26
CA LEU A 61 -10.89 -17.97 -21.43
C LEU A 61 -10.71 -18.85 -22.68
N VAL A 62 -9.90 -19.86 -22.59
CA VAL A 62 -9.69 -20.83 -23.66
C VAL A 62 -10.54 -22.06 -23.44
#